data_b62487cfdce0c62b0e89c1e90ba32c9a
#
_entry.id   b62487cfdce0c62b0e89c1e90ba32c9a
#
_cell.length_a   1.000
_cell.length_b   1.000
_cell.length_c   1.000
_cell.angle_alpha   90.00
_cell.angle_beta   90.00
_cell.angle_gamma   90.00
#
_symmetry.space_group_name_H-M   'P 1'
#
loop_
_entity.id
_entity.type
_entity.pdbx_description
1 polymer ?
#
loop_
_entity_poly.entity_id
_entity_poly.type
_entity_poly.pdbx_seq_one_letter_code
_entity_poly.pdbx_strand_id
1 'polypeptide(L)'
;YESYWSKDHGYHQSPTGSNTVLPGYTEGDITIHAMEPMVKEGEFVNDRELTPYLNFADVSAGEKRRMVAMVRTSGNSGYYVDIFRSDRADNDYLFHHVGTSMEITDSEGNKLPGEALEKFDKTWHEGYHWFSNLHKSDYNQNFIASWSMPEDITARLWMTGGEGREIYQVDAPPTTMNKGLTP
;
A
#
# COMPACT_ATOMS: atom_id res chain seq x y z
N TYR A 1 0.58 8.79 -15.82
CA TYR A 1 1.23 7.89 -16.78
C TYR A 1 2.67 8.32 -16.98
N GLU A 2 3.63 7.51 -16.51
CA GLU A 2 5.04 7.72 -16.84
C GLU A 2 5.30 7.40 -18.31
N SER A 3 6.20 8.18 -18.92
CA SER A 3 6.63 7.89 -20.29
C SER A 3 7.30 6.52 -20.35
N TYR A 4 7.03 5.76 -21.39
CA TYR A 4 7.72 4.50 -21.67
C TYR A 4 9.26 4.62 -21.64
N TRP A 5 9.76 5.83 -21.88
CA TRP A 5 11.19 6.15 -21.90
C TRP A 5 11.71 6.71 -20.56
N SER A 6 10.89 6.76 -19.51
CA SER A 6 11.38 7.19 -18.20
C SER A 6 12.34 6.14 -17.62
N LYS A 7 13.35 6.62 -16.89
CA LYS A 7 14.30 5.71 -16.22
C LYS A 7 13.62 4.80 -15.19
N ASP A 8 12.47 5.22 -14.67
CA ASP A 8 11.73 4.53 -13.62
C ASP A 8 10.53 3.72 -14.17
N HIS A 9 10.46 3.54 -15.49
CA HIS A 9 9.37 2.82 -16.15
C HIS A 9 9.19 1.39 -15.60
N GLY A 10 10.29 0.66 -15.40
CA GLY A 10 10.26 -0.68 -14.84
C GLY A 10 9.62 -0.74 -13.45
N TYR A 11 9.87 0.26 -12.60
CA TYR A 11 9.21 0.38 -11.30
C TYR A 11 7.70 0.53 -11.44
N HIS A 12 7.24 1.47 -12.25
CA HIS A 12 5.81 1.76 -12.42
C HIS A 12 5.03 0.61 -13.07
N GLN A 13 5.69 -0.30 -13.76
CA GLN A 13 5.10 -1.53 -14.28
C GLN A 13 5.19 -2.71 -13.32
N SER A 14 6.03 -2.64 -12.30
CA SER A 14 6.19 -3.71 -11.33
C SER A 14 5.06 -3.71 -10.29
N PRO A 15 4.76 -4.85 -9.67
CA PRO A 15 3.82 -4.90 -8.55
C PRO A 15 4.21 -3.97 -7.40
N THR A 16 5.52 -3.70 -7.21
CA THR A 16 6.02 -2.80 -6.16
C THR A 16 5.69 -1.33 -6.40
N GLY A 17 5.32 -0.94 -7.61
CA GLY A 17 4.84 0.41 -7.93
C GLY A 17 3.35 0.62 -7.70
N SER A 18 2.68 -0.30 -7.01
CA SER A 18 1.22 -0.27 -6.82
C SER A 18 0.82 -0.47 -5.36
N ASN A 19 -0.35 0.05 -4.99
CA ASN A 19 -0.99 -0.28 -3.71
C ASN A 19 -1.53 -1.71 -3.77
N THR A 20 -0.74 -2.67 -3.32
CA THR A 20 -1.03 -4.08 -3.46
C THR A 20 -0.54 -4.90 -2.27
N VAL A 21 -0.85 -6.18 -2.28
CA VAL A 21 -0.27 -7.16 -1.37
C VAL A 21 0.45 -8.21 -2.18
N LEU A 22 1.71 -8.44 -1.84
CA LEU A 22 2.54 -9.48 -2.43
C LEU A 22 2.62 -10.64 -1.44
N PRO A 23 1.92 -11.77 -1.68
CA PRO A 23 1.96 -12.88 -0.77
C PRO A 23 3.24 -13.68 -0.98
N GLY A 24 4.00 -13.88 0.09
CA GLY A 24 5.11 -14.81 0.30
C GLY A 24 5.81 -15.38 -0.93
N TYR A 25 6.32 -14.50 -1.78
CA TYR A 25 6.98 -14.95 -3.01
C TYR A 25 8.35 -15.54 -2.73
N THR A 26 8.64 -16.63 -3.40
CA THR A 26 10.01 -17.06 -3.68
C THR A 26 10.48 -16.42 -4.99
N GLU A 27 11.79 -16.30 -5.16
CA GLU A 27 12.38 -15.80 -6.40
C GLU A 27 11.83 -16.58 -7.61
N GLY A 28 11.23 -15.88 -8.57
CA GLY A 28 10.58 -16.47 -9.74
C GLY A 28 9.06 -16.60 -9.70
N ASP A 29 8.43 -16.53 -8.54
CA ASP A 29 6.97 -16.67 -8.41
C ASP A 29 6.17 -15.45 -8.90
N ILE A 30 6.79 -14.30 -8.98
CA ILE A 30 6.12 -13.01 -9.24
C ILE A 30 5.35 -12.98 -10.55
N THR A 31 5.92 -13.54 -11.60
CA THR A 31 5.33 -13.54 -12.93
C THR A 31 4.09 -14.42 -12.99
N ILE A 32 4.06 -15.49 -12.24
CA ILE A 32 2.96 -16.46 -12.22
C ILE A 32 1.74 -15.85 -11.54
N HIS A 33 1.94 -15.19 -10.39
CA HIS A 33 0.84 -14.60 -9.63
C HIS A 33 0.18 -13.42 -10.32
N ALA A 34 0.91 -12.66 -11.13
CA ALA A 34 0.35 -11.58 -11.92
C ALA A 34 -0.62 -12.06 -13.01
N MET A 35 -0.57 -13.34 -13.36
CA MET A 35 -1.40 -13.96 -14.40
C MET A 35 -2.54 -14.82 -13.86
N GLU A 36 -2.70 -14.92 -12.54
CA GLU A 36 -3.82 -15.66 -11.97
C GLU A 36 -5.16 -15.02 -12.36
N PRO A 37 -6.14 -15.82 -12.83
CA PRO A 37 -7.44 -15.28 -13.17
C PRO A 37 -8.14 -14.73 -11.93
N MET A 38 -8.66 -13.51 -12.05
CA MET A 38 -9.44 -12.88 -11.01
C MET A 38 -10.89 -13.36 -11.06
N VAL A 39 -11.45 -13.70 -9.91
CA VAL A 39 -12.85 -14.05 -9.75
C VAL A 39 -13.51 -12.98 -8.89
N LYS A 40 -14.59 -12.40 -9.41
CA LYS A 40 -15.43 -11.48 -8.63
C LYS A 40 -16.26 -12.28 -7.64
N GLU A 41 -16.00 -12.11 -6.35
CA GLU A 41 -16.72 -12.75 -5.26
C GLU A 41 -17.95 -11.95 -4.86
N GLY A 42 -17.87 -10.62 -4.94
CA GLY A 42 -18.97 -9.73 -4.64
C GLY A 42 -18.67 -8.30 -5.04
N GLU A 43 -19.72 -7.56 -5.27
CA GLU A 43 -19.64 -6.13 -5.47
C GLU A 43 -20.92 -5.45 -5.00
N PHE A 44 -20.76 -4.21 -4.57
CA PHE A 44 -21.85 -3.28 -4.42
C PHE A 44 -21.40 -1.94 -4.99
N VAL A 45 -21.98 -1.58 -6.12
CA VAL A 45 -21.74 -0.28 -6.77
C VAL A 45 -23.02 0.50 -6.67
N ASN A 46 -22.94 1.59 -5.96
CA ASN A 46 -24.09 2.41 -5.66
C ASN A 46 -24.39 3.40 -6.76
N ASP A 47 -25.64 3.51 -7.14
CA ASP A 47 -26.10 4.66 -7.91
C ASP A 47 -25.99 5.91 -7.02
N ARG A 48 -25.31 6.93 -7.51
CA ARG A 48 -25.05 8.20 -6.79
C ARG A 48 -26.28 8.87 -6.24
N GLU A 49 -27.44 8.59 -6.81
CA GLU A 49 -28.71 9.20 -6.44
C GLU A 49 -29.42 8.44 -5.33
N LEU A 50 -29.20 7.14 -5.18
CA LEU A 50 -29.97 6.29 -4.27
C LEU A 50 -29.28 6.04 -2.92
N THR A 51 -27.99 5.74 -2.89
CA THR A 51 -27.28 5.45 -1.63
C THR A 51 -25.80 5.81 -1.74
N PRO A 52 -25.41 7.05 -1.47
CA PRO A 52 -24.03 7.51 -1.65
C PRO A 52 -23.06 7.04 -0.54
N TYR A 53 -23.39 6.02 0.26
CA TYR A 53 -22.68 5.74 1.49
C TYR A 53 -21.71 4.57 1.42
N LEU A 54 -21.92 3.61 0.53
CA LEU A 54 -21.06 2.42 0.46
C LEU A 54 -20.90 1.94 -0.99
N ASN A 55 -19.65 1.71 -1.38
CA ASN A 55 -19.31 0.92 -2.56
C ASN A 55 -18.22 -0.07 -2.15
N PHE A 56 -18.25 -1.29 -2.67
CA PHE A 56 -17.18 -2.24 -2.46
C PHE A 56 -16.99 -3.16 -3.67
N ALA A 57 -15.78 -3.71 -3.79
CA ALA A 57 -15.46 -4.82 -4.66
C ALA A 57 -14.73 -5.89 -3.86
N ASP A 58 -15.09 -7.13 -4.03
CA ASP A 58 -14.48 -8.30 -3.42
C ASP A 58 -14.03 -9.26 -4.53
N VAL A 59 -12.74 -9.55 -4.58
CA VAL A 59 -12.10 -10.29 -5.67
C VAL A 59 -11.16 -11.34 -5.10
N SER A 60 -11.18 -12.54 -5.66
CA SER A 60 -10.19 -13.57 -5.42
C SER A 60 -9.31 -13.82 -6.65
N ALA A 61 -8.09 -14.27 -6.41
CA ALA A 61 -7.16 -14.74 -7.44
C ALA A 61 -6.24 -15.78 -6.80
N GLY A 62 -6.38 -17.05 -7.20
CA GLY A 62 -5.68 -18.16 -6.58
C GLY A 62 -5.93 -18.22 -5.07
N GLU A 63 -4.85 -18.21 -4.29
CA GLU A 63 -4.86 -18.26 -2.81
C GLU A 63 -5.12 -16.92 -2.13
N LYS A 64 -5.45 -15.88 -2.89
CA LYS A 64 -5.63 -14.51 -2.42
C LYS A 64 -7.07 -14.05 -2.55
N ARG A 65 -7.53 -13.26 -1.58
CA ARG A 65 -8.79 -12.54 -1.67
C ARG A 65 -8.64 -11.14 -1.10
N ARG A 66 -9.13 -10.14 -1.80
CA ARG A 66 -9.09 -8.74 -1.35
C ARG A 66 -10.45 -8.10 -1.52
N MET A 67 -10.94 -7.49 -0.46
CA MET A 67 -12.10 -6.62 -0.49
C MET A 67 -11.66 -5.19 -0.25
N VAL A 68 -12.05 -4.30 -1.13
CA VAL A 68 -11.88 -2.85 -0.94
C VAL A 68 -13.26 -2.21 -0.90
N ALA A 69 -13.54 -1.46 0.14
CA ALA A 69 -14.77 -0.71 0.29
C ALA A 69 -14.49 0.78 0.47
N MET A 70 -15.30 1.61 -0.13
CA MET A 70 -15.35 3.05 0.09
C MET A 70 -16.61 3.37 0.90
N VAL A 71 -16.42 3.94 2.07
CA VAL A 71 -17.49 4.35 2.97
C VAL A 71 -17.54 5.87 3.03
N ARG A 72 -18.61 6.47 2.57
CA ARG A 72 -18.83 7.90 2.64
C ARG A 72 -19.59 8.23 3.92
N THR A 73 -19.00 9.07 4.77
CA THR A 73 -19.59 9.45 6.07
C THR A 73 -20.35 10.76 6.04
N SER A 74 -20.04 11.63 5.06
CA SER A 74 -20.76 12.88 4.83
C SER A 74 -20.59 13.35 3.37
N GLY A 75 -21.06 14.54 3.06
CA GLY A 75 -20.91 15.15 1.73
C GLY A 75 -19.46 15.33 1.28
N ASN A 76 -18.55 15.50 2.23
CA ASN A 76 -17.14 15.80 2.01
C ASN A 76 -16.17 14.97 2.85
N SER A 77 -16.63 13.87 3.43
CA SER A 77 -15.78 12.96 4.19
C SER A 77 -16.10 11.50 3.90
N GLY A 78 -15.11 10.65 4.01
CA GLY A 78 -15.20 9.20 3.81
C GLY A 78 -13.89 8.53 4.15
N TYR A 79 -13.90 7.21 4.12
CA TYR A 79 -12.72 6.37 4.31
C TYR A 79 -12.80 5.12 3.45
N TYR A 80 -11.66 4.49 3.25
CA TYR A 80 -11.56 3.20 2.60
C TYR A 80 -11.31 2.12 3.65
N VAL A 81 -11.86 0.94 3.40
CA VAL A 81 -11.56 -0.29 4.14
C VAL A 81 -10.93 -1.25 3.16
N ASP A 82 -9.76 -1.78 3.50
CA ASP A 82 -9.05 -2.75 2.70
C ASP A 82 -8.82 -4.00 3.54
N ILE A 83 -9.39 -5.12 3.10
CA ILE A 83 -9.28 -6.41 3.77
C ILE A 83 -8.63 -7.40 2.81
N PHE A 84 -7.42 -7.80 3.15
CA PHE A 84 -6.69 -8.82 2.41
C PHE A 84 -6.64 -10.14 3.20
N ARG A 85 -6.79 -11.23 2.48
CA ARG A 85 -6.62 -12.59 3.00
C ARG A 85 -5.74 -13.37 2.04
N SER A 86 -4.85 -14.20 2.60
CA SER A 86 -4.00 -15.11 1.85
C SER A 86 -3.80 -16.38 2.66
N ASP A 87 -3.70 -17.51 1.98
CA ASP A 87 -3.30 -18.79 2.58
C ASP A 87 -1.78 -18.91 2.71
N ARG A 88 -1.03 -17.92 2.21
CA ARG A 88 0.42 -17.85 2.33
C ARG A 88 0.86 -17.06 3.56
N ALA A 89 1.98 -17.48 4.13
CA ALA A 89 2.72 -16.68 5.11
C ALA A 89 3.51 -15.55 4.41
N ASP A 90 4.04 -14.63 5.20
CA ASP A 90 4.98 -13.60 4.76
C ASP A 90 4.44 -12.68 3.63
N ASN A 91 3.27 -12.11 3.85
CA ASN A 91 2.67 -11.17 2.91
C ASN A 91 3.25 -9.77 3.09
N ASP A 92 3.66 -9.13 2.00
CA ASP A 92 4.09 -7.74 2.00
C ASP A 92 2.94 -6.84 1.53
N TYR A 93 2.46 -5.99 2.41
CA TYR A 93 1.47 -4.98 2.09
C TYR A 93 2.18 -3.70 1.66
N LEU A 94 2.00 -3.30 0.41
CA LEU A 94 2.58 -2.09 -0.17
C LEU A 94 1.51 -1.00 -0.24
N PHE A 95 1.80 0.12 0.38
CA PHE A 95 0.93 1.29 0.34
C PHE A 95 1.72 2.53 -0.03
N HIS A 96 1.37 3.15 -1.14
CA HIS A 96 1.97 4.35 -1.68
C HIS A 96 1.03 5.54 -1.50
N HIS A 97 1.59 6.63 -1.03
CA HIS A 97 0.93 7.91 -1.04
C HIS A 97 1.99 9.00 -1.23
N VAL A 98 1.60 10.11 -1.82
CA VAL A 98 2.49 11.26 -1.99
C VAL A 98 2.36 12.23 -0.83
N GLY A 99 3.45 12.90 -0.46
CA GLY A 99 3.44 13.90 0.60
C GLY A 99 4.69 14.74 0.64
N THR A 100 4.65 15.80 1.44
CA THR A 100 5.83 16.60 1.79
C THR A 100 6.59 15.99 2.97
N SER A 101 5.91 15.15 3.74
CA SER A 101 6.48 14.35 4.83
C SER A 101 5.59 13.15 5.13
N MET A 102 6.20 12.11 5.69
CA MET A 102 5.53 10.94 6.22
C MET A 102 5.97 10.69 7.66
N GLU A 103 5.04 10.28 8.50
CA GLU A 103 5.30 9.87 9.87
C GLU A 103 4.52 8.62 10.22
N ILE A 104 5.14 7.71 10.99
CA ILE A 104 4.48 6.51 11.53
C ILE A 104 4.44 6.62 13.04
N THR A 105 3.24 6.49 13.60
CA THR A 105 3.00 6.57 15.05
C THR A 105 2.24 5.35 15.55
N ASP A 106 2.35 5.09 16.85
CA ASP A 106 1.44 4.19 17.54
C ASP A 106 0.04 4.82 17.70
N SER A 107 -0.89 4.09 18.34
CA SER A 107 -2.25 4.58 18.58
C SER A 107 -2.34 5.71 19.62
N GLU A 108 -1.27 5.96 20.38
CA GLU A 108 -1.16 7.05 21.34
C GLU A 108 -0.53 8.31 20.72
N GLY A 109 -0.05 8.21 19.48
CA GLY A 109 0.59 9.31 18.76
C GLY A 109 2.11 9.39 18.97
N ASN A 110 2.74 8.41 19.63
CA ASN A 110 4.18 8.37 19.76
C ASN A 110 4.81 7.86 18.46
N LYS A 111 5.83 8.55 17.97
CA LYS A 111 6.55 8.15 16.78
C LYS A 111 7.21 6.77 16.97
N LEU A 112 7.05 5.88 16.00
CA LEU A 112 7.71 4.58 16.04
C LEU A 112 9.23 4.75 15.82
N PRO A 113 10.06 4.08 16.63
CA PRO A 113 11.49 4.05 16.39
C PRO A 113 11.77 3.30 15.09
N GLY A 114 12.54 3.90 14.20
CA GLY A 114 12.96 3.28 12.95
C GLY A 114 14.48 3.18 12.89
N GLU A 115 15.00 2.02 12.55
CA GLU A 115 16.41 1.82 12.23
C GLU A 115 16.64 2.12 10.76
N ALA A 116 17.60 3.00 10.45
CA ALA A 116 17.97 3.28 9.07
C ALA A 116 18.73 2.11 8.47
N LEU A 117 18.34 1.68 7.28
CA LEU A 117 18.97 0.60 6.54
C LEU A 117 19.62 1.12 5.26
N GLU A 118 20.77 0.58 4.90
CA GLU A 118 21.40 0.87 3.60
C GLU A 118 20.69 0.17 2.44
N LYS A 119 20.10 -0.99 2.71
CA LYS A 119 19.33 -1.79 1.75
C LYS A 119 18.33 -2.67 2.48
N PHE A 120 17.34 -3.18 1.75
CA PHE A 120 16.48 -4.23 2.27
C PHE A 120 17.28 -5.46 2.68
N ASP A 121 16.96 -6.00 3.82
CA ASP A 121 17.48 -7.29 4.28
C ASP A 121 16.84 -8.48 3.53
N LYS A 122 15.70 -8.24 2.89
CA LYS A 122 14.99 -9.15 2.00
C LYS A 122 15.23 -8.73 0.55
N THR A 123 15.88 -9.57 -0.23
CA THR A 123 16.24 -9.29 -1.64
C THR A 123 15.45 -10.12 -2.64
N TRP A 124 14.46 -10.83 -2.17
CA TRP A 124 13.70 -11.78 -2.97
C TRP A 124 12.72 -11.15 -3.96
N HIS A 125 12.47 -9.84 -3.91
CA HIS A 125 11.64 -9.13 -4.89
C HIS A 125 12.48 -8.14 -5.70
N GLU A 126 12.50 -8.34 -7.01
CA GLU A 126 13.29 -7.50 -7.92
C GLU A 126 12.93 -6.01 -7.84
N GLY A 127 11.64 -5.68 -7.60
CA GLY A 127 11.17 -4.30 -7.49
C GLY A 127 11.64 -3.54 -6.25
N TYR A 128 12.14 -4.20 -5.21
CA TYR A 128 12.56 -3.52 -3.96
C TYR A 128 13.85 -2.72 -4.10
N HIS A 129 14.67 -2.99 -5.11
CA HIS A 129 15.87 -2.21 -5.40
C HIS A 129 15.56 -0.75 -5.80
N TRP A 130 14.32 -0.43 -6.13
CA TRP A 130 13.90 0.92 -6.48
C TRP A 130 13.68 1.82 -5.26
N PHE A 131 13.45 1.25 -4.09
CA PHE A 131 13.21 2.01 -2.88
C PHE A 131 14.50 2.56 -2.28
N SER A 132 14.40 3.73 -1.67
CA SER A 132 15.50 4.42 -1.01
C SER A 132 15.09 4.96 0.35
N ASN A 133 16.04 5.49 1.10
CA ASN A 133 15.80 6.10 2.42
C ASN A 133 15.03 5.17 3.38
N LEU A 134 15.52 3.92 3.49
CA LEU A 134 14.82 2.86 4.20
C LEU A 134 14.95 3.03 5.72
N HIS A 135 13.83 2.92 6.41
CA HIS A 135 13.78 2.80 7.87
C HIS A 135 12.91 1.61 8.26
N LYS A 136 13.42 0.76 9.13
CA LYS A 136 12.72 -0.45 9.60
C LYS A 136 12.29 -0.31 11.04
N SER A 137 11.09 -0.75 11.36
CA SER A 137 10.55 -0.89 12.72
C SER A 137 9.92 -2.26 12.89
N ASP A 138 10.26 -2.97 13.96
CA ASP A 138 9.54 -4.19 14.38
C ASP A 138 8.42 -3.77 15.31
N TYR A 139 7.17 -3.86 14.85
CA TYR A 139 6.03 -3.37 15.63
C TYR A 139 4.76 -4.17 15.37
N ASN A 140 4.26 -4.81 16.41
CA ASN A 140 3.15 -5.76 16.34
C ASN A 140 1.78 -5.19 16.73
N GLN A 141 1.73 -3.94 17.21
CA GLN A 141 0.48 -3.29 17.60
C GLN A 141 -0.12 -2.48 16.45
N ASN A 142 -1.27 -1.87 16.70
CA ASN A 142 -1.89 -0.95 15.76
C ASN A 142 -0.99 0.28 15.54
N PHE A 143 -0.89 0.73 14.30
CA PHE A 143 -0.16 1.95 13.97
C PHE A 143 -0.91 2.82 12.97
N ILE A 144 -0.46 4.07 12.87
CA ILE A 144 -0.97 5.05 11.93
C ILE A 144 0.19 5.59 11.11
N ALA A 145 0.11 5.45 9.78
CA ALA A 145 0.98 6.17 8.87
C ALA A 145 0.24 7.42 8.36
N SER A 146 0.88 8.57 8.44
CA SER A 146 0.31 9.87 8.07
C SER A 146 1.20 10.58 7.06
N TRP A 147 0.60 11.07 5.97
CA TRP A 147 1.26 11.87 4.94
C TRP A 147 0.71 13.29 4.99
N SER A 148 1.61 14.26 5.15
CA SER A 148 1.26 15.67 5.01
C SER A 148 1.31 16.08 3.55
N MET A 149 0.31 16.78 3.09
CA MET A 149 0.20 17.30 1.73
C MET A 149 0.01 18.82 1.75
N PRO A 150 0.22 19.53 0.62
CA PRO A 150 -0.14 20.94 0.50
C PRO A 150 -1.60 21.20 0.89
N GLU A 151 -1.91 22.45 1.26
CA GLU A 151 -3.26 22.91 1.61
C GLU A 151 -3.80 22.27 2.91
N ASP A 152 -2.91 21.92 3.85
CA ASP A 152 -3.24 21.31 5.13
C ASP A 152 -4.02 19.97 5.03
N ILE A 153 -3.85 19.29 3.91
CA ILE A 153 -4.45 17.96 3.69
C ILE A 153 -3.55 16.91 4.34
N THR A 154 -4.17 15.95 5.01
CA THR A 154 -3.48 14.79 5.57
C THR A 154 -4.14 13.50 5.09
N ALA A 155 -3.35 12.60 4.52
CA ALA A 155 -3.78 11.22 4.30
C ALA A 155 -3.32 10.35 5.47
N ARG A 156 -4.14 9.38 5.87
CA ARG A 156 -3.83 8.46 6.96
C ARG A 156 -4.19 7.04 6.60
N LEU A 157 -3.27 6.13 6.93
CA LEU A 157 -3.48 4.69 6.90
C LEU A 157 -3.50 4.18 8.35
N TRP A 158 -4.60 3.59 8.79
CA TRP A 158 -4.69 2.86 10.05
C TRP A 158 -4.46 1.37 9.77
N MET A 159 -3.47 0.79 10.41
CA MET A 159 -3.14 -0.62 10.26
C MET A 159 -3.35 -1.33 11.59
N THR A 160 -4.11 -2.43 11.56
CA THR A 160 -4.32 -3.28 12.74
C THR A 160 -3.04 -4.02 13.10
N GLY A 161 -2.89 -4.37 14.37
CA GLY A 161 -1.78 -5.17 14.88
C GLY A 161 -1.69 -6.56 14.23
N GLY A 162 -0.50 -7.15 14.27
CA GLY A 162 -0.21 -8.49 13.79
C GLY A 162 1.13 -8.97 14.30
N GLU A 163 1.23 -10.24 14.66
CA GLU A 163 2.48 -10.84 15.15
C GLU A 163 3.53 -10.92 14.05
N GLY A 164 4.80 -10.73 14.41
CA GLY A 164 5.94 -10.83 13.51
C GLY A 164 5.99 -9.74 12.43
N ARG A 165 5.33 -8.60 12.63
CA ARG A 165 5.29 -7.54 11.64
C ARG A 165 6.56 -6.73 11.61
N GLU A 166 7.10 -6.56 10.42
CA GLU A 166 8.13 -5.59 10.08
C GLU A 166 7.50 -4.44 9.27
N ILE A 167 7.80 -3.21 9.63
CA ILE A 167 7.32 -2.00 8.96
C ILE A 167 8.51 -1.33 8.30
N TYR A 168 8.43 -1.13 6.99
CA TYR A 168 9.43 -0.40 6.23
C TYR A 168 8.84 0.91 5.75
N GLN A 169 9.41 2.02 6.20
CA GLN A 169 9.17 3.33 5.63
C GLN A 169 10.25 3.58 4.57
N VAL A 170 9.84 3.95 3.36
CA VAL A 170 10.73 4.08 2.21
C VAL A 170 10.31 5.25 1.33
N ASP A 171 11.25 5.76 0.56
CA ASP A 171 10.97 6.66 -0.55
C ASP A 171 10.94 5.85 -1.85
N ALA A 172 9.86 6.00 -2.60
CA ALA A 172 9.69 5.38 -3.92
C ALA A 172 10.11 6.36 -5.05
N PRO A 173 10.40 5.85 -6.27
CA PRO A 173 10.70 6.71 -7.40
C PRO A 173 9.58 7.72 -7.67
N PRO A 174 9.92 9.03 -7.84
CA PRO A 174 8.93 10.05 -8.11
C PRO A 174 8.35 9.90 -9.51
N THR A 175 7.08 10.26 -9.68
CA THR A 175 6.47 10.44 -10.99
C THR A 175 6.58 11.88 -11.45
N THR A 176 6.46 12.12 -12.76
CA THR A 176 6.42 13.48 -13.31
C THR A 176 5.21 14.29 -12.83
N MET A 177 4.19 13.62 -12.32
CA MET A 177 2.98 14.24 -11.77
C MET A 177 3.14 14.70 -10.33
N ASN A 178 4.08 14.17 -9.60
CA ASN A 178 4.23 14.40 -8.15
C ASN A 178 4.95 15.71 -7.78
N LYS A 179 5.42 16.50 -8.73
CA LYS A 179 6.03 17.84 -8.62
C LYS A 179 6.44 18.28 -7.21
N GLY A 180 7.54 17.70 -6.70
CA GLY A 180 8.09 18.07 -5.39
C GLY A 180 7.44 17.36 -4.19
N LEU A 181 6.58 16.40 -4.42
CA LEU A 181 6.12 15.46 -3.40
C LEU A 181 6.92 14.16 -3.51
N THR A 182 7.20 13.54 -2.38
CA THR A 182 7.86 12.23 -2.30
C THR A 182 6.78 11.14 -2.21
N PRO A 183 6.80 10.15 -3.10
CA PRO A 183 5.91 8.99 -3.02
C PRO A 183 6.27 8.07 -1.88
#